data_114634c50f9cae507bc44d5883b2d05d
#
_entry.id   114634c50f9cae507bc44d5883b2d05d
#
_cell.length_a   1.000
_cell.length_b   1.000
_cell.length_c   1.000
_cell.angle_alpha   90.00
_cell.angle_beta   90.00
_cell.angle_gamma   90.00
#
_symmetry.space_group_name_H-M   'P 1'
#
loop_
_entity.id
_entity.type
_entity.pdbx_description
1 polymer ?
#
loop_
_entity_poly.entity_id
_entity_poly.type
_entity_poly.pdbx_seq_one_letter_code
_entity_poly.pdbx_strand_id
1 'polypeptide(L)'
;MAHIHEKIDFTVAIFVVHNGKILLIHHRKLNKWLPLGGHVELDEDPEIAALREAREESGLDVELLGERPPTTEPGTRALIAPRFLDIHRINETHEHIGMIYWARPKNGSLTLADAEHHDIRWCSATDLDALQPAMSNAVKWYCRKAIEEIKA
;
A
#
# COMPACT_ATOMS: atom_id res chain seq x y z
N MET A 1 -0.99 11.65 10.06
CA MET A 1 -0.55 12.70 9.14
C MET A 1 -1.69 13.65 8.80
N ALA A 2 -1.41 14.93 8.73
CA ALA A 2 -2.42 15.92 8.33
C ALA A 2 -2.74 15.77 6.83
N HIS A 3 -3.98 16.09 6.47
CA HIS A 3 -4.38 16.08 5.07
C HIS A 3 -3.75 17.26 4.32
N ILE A 4 -3.23 16.97 3.14
CA ILE A 4 -2.58 17.97 2.30
C ILE A 4 -3.61 18.77 1.51
N HIS A 5 -4.63 18.07 1.01
CA HIS A 5 -5.74 18.67 0.29
C HIS A 5 -6.99 18.61 1.14
N GLU A 6 -7.77 19.68 1.06
CA GLU A 6 -8.93 19.84 1.95
C GLU A 6 -10.02 18.80 1.73
N LYS A 7 -10.28 18.46 0.47
CA LYS A 7 -11.41 17.56 0.12
C LYS A 7 -10.98 16.21 -0.40
N ILE A 8 -9.98 16.17 -1.27
CA ILE A 8 -9.50 14.93 -1.88
C ILE A 8 -7.99 14.88 -1.77
N ASP A 9 -7.49 13.88 -1.08
CA ASP A 9 -6.05 13.63 -0.95
C ASP A 9 -5.61 12.47 -1.81
N PHE A 10 -4.32 12.46 -2.17
CA PHE A 10 -3.70 11.36 -2.90
C PHE A 10 -2.94 10.46 -1.93
N THR A 11 -3.23 9.18 -1.99
CA THR A 11 -2.59 8.17 -1.15
C THR A 11 -2.06 7.02 -1.98
N VAL A 12 -1.15 6.25 -1.40
CA VAL A 12 -0.65 5.02 -2.00
C VAL A 12 -0.96 3.86 -1.07
N ALA A 13 -1.24 2.70 -1.65
CA ALA A 13 -1.38 1.45 -0.92
C ALA A 13 -0.49 0.42 -1.62
N ILE A 14 0.36 -0.24 -0.85
CA ILE A 14 1.35 -1.16 -1.37
C ILE A 14 1.03 -2.57 -0.88
N PHE A 15 0.61 -3.42 -1.79
CA PHE A 15 0.29 -4.81 -1.53
C PHE A 15 1.53 -5.64 -1.86
N VAL A 16 2.29 -5.98 -0.83
CA VAL A 16 3.56 -6.71 -0.97
C VAL A 16 3.29 -8.20 -0.83
N VAL A 17 3.64 -8.97 -1.85
CA VAL A 17 3.45 -10.42 -1.85
C VAL A 17 4.79 -11.12 -1.96
N HIS A 18 4.96 -12.14 -1.12
CA HIS A 18 6.14 -12.99 -1.12
C HIS A 18 5.71 -14.43 -0.77
N ASN A 19 6.10 -15.37 -1.62
CA ASN A 19 5.77 -16.79 -1.43
C ASN A 19 4.27 -17.03 -1.20
N GLY A 20 3.43 -16.36 -1.98
CA GLY A 20 1.98 -16.53 -1.91
C GLY A 20 1.31 -15.91 -0.71
N LYS A 21 2.02 -15.07 0.03
CA LYS A 21 1.47 -14.38 1.21
C LYS A 21 1.57 -12.88 1.04
N ILE A 22 0.56 -12.18 1.56
CA ILE A 22 0.46 -10.73 1.53
C ILE A 22 0.89 -10.15 2.87
N LEU A 23 1.60 -9.02 2.84
CA LEU A 23 2.02 -8.34 4.06
C LEU A 23 0.95 -7.37 4.51
N LEU A 24 0.48 -7.55 5.74
CA LEU A 24 -0.55 -6.69 6.33
C LEU A 24 -0.10 -6.17 7.69
N ILE A 25 -0.58 -4.98 8.03
CA ILE A 25 -0.36 -4.36 9.33
C ILE A 25 -1.70 -4.21 10.04
N HIS A 26 -1.65 -4.31 11.38
CA HIS A 26 -2.80 -4.00 12.22
C HIS A 26 -2.62 -2.57 12.74
N HIS A 27 -3.30 -1.63 12.10
CA HIS A 27 -3.18 -0.20 12.39
C HIS A 27 -3.80 0.14 13.76
N ARG A 28 -3.02 0.82 14.64
CA ARG A 28 -3.49 1.14 15.99
C ARG A 28 -4.71 2.05 16.00
N LYS A 29 -4.57 3.19 15.36
CA LYS A 29 -5.59 4.24 15.40
C LYS A 29 -6.91 3.79 14.77
N LEU A 30 -6.83 3.11 13.63
CA LEU A 30 -8.01 2.68 12.90
C LEU A 30 -8.54 1.33 13.35
N ASN A 31 -7.73 0.58 14.08
CA ASN A 31 -8.04 -0.79 14.51
C ASN A 31 -8.49 -1.65 13.34
N LYS A 32 -7.69 -1.66 12.28
CA LYS A 32 -7.97 -2.40 11.05
C LYS A 32 -6.70 -3.03 10.51
N TRP A 33 -6.86 -4.17 9.85
CA TRP A 33 -5.79 -4.78 9.07
C TRP A 33 -5.76 -4.12 7.68
N LEU A 34 -4.61 -3.61 7.32
CA LEU A 34 -4.42 -2.80 6.11
C LEU A 34 -3.13 -3.20 5.39
N PRO A 35 -3.04 -2.96 4.07
CA PRO A 35 -1.74 -2.99 3.40
C PRO A 35 -0.87 -1.83 3.90
N LEU A 36 0.38 -1.81 3.50
CA LEU A 36 1.25 -0.67 3.72
C LEU A 36 0.73 0.53 2.90
N GLY A 37 0.93 1.72 3.39
CA GLY A 37 0.51 2.90 2.63
C GLY A 37 0.45 4.17 3.43
N GLY A 38 0.09 5.24 2.76
CA GLY A 38 -0.05 6.56 3.35
C GLY A 38 -0.18 7.64 2.30
N HIS A 39 -0.05 8.89 2.73
CA HIS A 39 -0.20 10.05 1.86
C HIS A 39 1.02 10.29 0.97
N VAL A 40 0.76 10.79 -0.23
CA VAL A 40 1.79 11.35 -1.10
C VAL A 40 2.06 12.76 -0.61
N GLU A 41 3.30 13.03 -0.18
CA GLU A 41 3.69 14.35 0.31
C GLU A 41 3.85 15.34 -0.84
N LEU A 42 3.91 16.64 -0.51
CA LEU A 42 3.98 17.70 -1.52
C LEU A 42 5.20 17.63 -2.45
N ASP A 43 6.29 17.06 -1.97
CA ASP A 43 7.54 16.94 -2.72
C ASP A 43 7.78 15.53 -3.25
N GLU A 44 6.77 14.67 -3.22
CA GLU A 44 6.88 13.28 -3.64
C GLU A 44 6.02 12.98 -4.87
N ASP A 45 6.50 12.09 -5.71
CA ASP A 45 5.65 11.39 -6.67
C ASP A 45 5.12 10.10 -6.00
N PRO A 46 4.15 9.41 -6.60
CA PRO A 46 3.58 8.20 -5.99
C PRO A 46 4.57 7.07 -5.77
N GLU A 47 5.57 6.90 -6.64
CA GLU A 47 6.59 5.85 -6.45
C GLU A 47 7.44 6.14 -5.23
N ILE A 48 7.89 7.39 -5.08
CA ILE A 48 8.69 7.81 -3.91
C ILE A 48 7.89 7.59 -2.64
N ALA A 49 6.62 8.02 -2.63
CA ALA A 49 5.74 7.84 -1.49
C ALA A 49 5.56 6.35 -1.14
N ALA A 50 5.32 5.51 -2.15
CA ALA A 50 5.12 4.08 -1.94
C ALA A 50 6.35 3.42 -1.34
N LEU A 51 7.54 3.71 -1.87
CA LEU A 51 8.79 3.14 -1.36
C LEU A 51 9.10 3.62 0.06
N ARG A 52 8.84 4.89 0.33
CA ARG A 52 9.03 5.47 1.66
C ARG A 52 8.11 4.84 2.69
N GLU A 53 6.81 4.77 2.38
CA GLU A 53 5.83 4.18 3.31
C GLU A 53 6.12 2.71 3.59
N ALA A 54 6.51 1.95 2.56
CA ALA A 54 6.86 0.55 2.75
C ALA A 54 8.04 0.41 3.72
N ARG A 55 9.08 1.23 3.56
CA ARG A 55 10.24 1.19 4.43
C ARG A 55 9.91 1.64 5.86
N GLU A 56 9.17 2.73 6.00
CA GLU A 56 8.79 3.24 7.32
C GLU A 56 7.95 2.26 8.10
N GLU A 57 6.99 1.62 7.43
CA GLU A 57 6.03 0.75 8.11
C GLU A 57 6.50 -0.68 8.30
N SER A 58 7.34 -1.19 7.41
CA SER A 58 7.75 -2.60 7.46
C SER A 58 9.25 -2.84 7.53
N GLY A 59 10.07 -1.83 7.28
CA GLY A 59 11.52 -1.98 7.19
C GLY A 59 12.00 -2.61 5.88
N LEU A 60 11.08 -2.90 4.95
CA LEU A 60 11.44 -3.54 3.69
C LEU A 60 11.72 -2.53 2.58
N ASP A 61 12.70 -2.87 1.76
CA ASP A 61 12.84 -2.28 0.44
C ASP A 61 12.05 -3.15 -0.52
N VAL A 62 11.16 -2.53 -1.27
CA VAL A 62 10.27 -3.26 -2.19
C VAL A 62 10.51 -2.84 -3.63
N GLU A 63 10.16 -3.73 -4.54
CA GLU A 63 10.10 -3.46 -5.96
C GLU A 63 8.64 -3.30 -6.34
N LEU A 64 8.27 -2.12 -6.85
CA LEU A 64 6.93 -1.91 -7.37
C LEU A 64 6.80 -2.63 -8.72
N LEU A 65 5.69 -3.32 -8.90
CA LEU A 65 5.42 -4.08 -10.12
C LEU A 65 4.44 -3.29 -10.98
N GLY A 66 4.69 -3.27 -12.28
CA GLY A 66 3.84 -2.57 -13.21
C GLY A 66 4.60 -2.11 -14.41
N GLU A 67 3.89 -1.44 -15.30
CA GLU A 67 4.45 -0.96 -16.53
C GLU A 67 4.83 0.51 -16.42
N ARG A 68 6.00 0.83 -16.96
CA ARG A 68 6.49 2.20 -17.03
C ARG A 68 6.50 2.61 -18.49
N PRO A 69 5.76 3.66 -18.89
CA PRO A 69 5.81 4.07 -20.29
C PRO A 69 7.21 4.56 -20.66
N PRO A 70 7.64 4.34 -21.89
CA PRO A 70 8.89 4.94 -22.36
C PRO A 70 8.69 6.45 -22.48
N THR A 71 9.71 7.22 -22.13
CA THR A 71 9.68 8.67 -22.34
C THR A 71 11.03 9.15 -22.86
N THR A 72 10.99 10.07 -23.79
CA THR A 72 12.17 10.72 -24.35
C THR A 72 12.13 12.22 -24.17
N GLU A 73 11.11 12.73 -23.49
CA GLU A 73 10.92 14.16 -23.33
C GLU A 73 11.76 14.69 -22.15
N PRO A 74 12.58 15.74 -22.37
CA PRO A 74 13.26 16.39 -21.27
C PRO A 74 12.25 16.94 -20.25
N GLY A 75 12.52 16.72 -18.98
CA GLY A 75 11.64 17.18 -17.91
C GLY A 75 10.47 16.26 -17.60
N THR A 76 10.32 15.17 -18.34
CA THR A 76 9.27 14.16 -18.08
C THR A 76 9.89 12.88 -17.54
N ARG A 77 9.39 12.40 -16.41
CA ARG A 77 9.76 11.10 -15.85
C ARG A 77 8.59 10.14 -15.98
N ALA A 78 8.84 8.97 -16.55
CA ALA A 78 7.84 7.94 -16.59
C ALA A 78 7.70 7.28 -15.23
N LEU A 79 6.48 7.08 -14.77
CA LEU A 79 6.20 6.43 -13.49
C LEU A 79 5.55 5.07 -13.75
N ILE A 80 5.75 4.14 -12.83
CA ILE A 80 5.07 2.86 -12.86
C ILE A 80 3.58 3.11 -12.61
N ALA A 81 2.74 2.63 -13.51
CA ALA A 81 1.29 2.75 -13.32
C ALA A 81 0.84 1.90 -12.13
N PRO A 82 -0.01 2.44 -11.25
CA PRO A 82 -0.62 1.60 -10.21
C PRO A 82 -1.49 0.53 -10.86
N ARG A 83 -1.65 -0.59 -10.17
CA ARG A 83 -2.47 -1.69 -10.69
C ARG A 83 -3.94 -1.31 -10.75
N PHE A 84 -4.41 -0.58 -9.74
CA PHE A 84 -5.77 -0.07 -9.65
C PHE A 84 -5.78 1.32 -9.06
N LEU A 85 -6.86 2.03 -9.32
CA LEU A 85 -7.17 3.31 -8.67
C LEU A 85 -8.55 3.19 -8.05
N ASP A 86 -8.71 3.75 -6.87
CA ASP A 86 -10.04 3.92 -6.31
C ASP A 86 -10.16 5.28 -5.63
N ILE A 87 -11.35 5.65 -5.28
CA ILE A 87 -11.61 6.78 -4.41
C ILE A 87 -12.52 6.30 -3.30
N HIS A 88 -12.17 6.59 -2.06
CA HIS A 88 -12.97 6.15 -0.93
C HIS A 88 -13.14 7.27 0.08
N ARG A 89 -14.29 7.26 0.73
CA ARG A 89 -14.64 8.28 1.70
C ARG A 89 -13.96 8.01 3.04
N ILE A 90 -13.35 9.05 3.60
CA ILE A 90 -12.74 9.00 4.93
C ILE A 90 -13.73 9.51 5.98
N ASN A 91 -14.41 10.60 5.66
CA ASN A 91 -15.49 11.17 6.47
C ASN A 91 -16.45 11.93 5.56
N GLU A 92 -17.40 12.66 6.12
CA GLU A 92 -18.44 13.33 5.35
C GLU A 92 -17.92 14.35 4.33
N THR A 93 -16.73 14.92 4.58
CA THR A 93 -16.22 16.01 3.76
C THR A 93 -14.89 15.69 3.08
N HIS A 94 -14.35 14.49 3.28
CA HIS A 94 -13.01 14.17 2.80
C HIS A 94 -12.93 12.78 2.21
N GLU A 95 -12.25 12.69 1.07
CA GLU A 95 -12.02 11.43 0.35
C GLU A 95 -10.54 11.25 0.05
N HIS A 96 -10.14 10.00 -0.16
CA HIS A 96 -8.80 9.65 -0.63
C HIS A 96 -8.87 8.99 -2.00
N ILE A 97 -8.03 9.46 -2.93
CA ILE A 97 -7.75 8.70 -4.14
C ILE A 97 -6.62 7.75 -3.80
N GLY A 98 -6.88 6.46 -3.89
CA GLY A 98 -5.91 5.42 -3.62
C GLY A 98 -5.23 4.94 -4.90
N MET A 99 -3.92 5.05 -4.94
CA MET A 99 -3.11 4.45 -6.00
C MET A 99 -2.60 3.12 -5.48
N ILE A 100 -3.11 2.04 -6.06
CA ILE A 100 -2.93 0.67 -5.56
C ILE A 100 -1.78 0.02 -6.30
N TYR A 101 -0.71 -0.28 -5.57
CA TYR A 101 0.49 -0.89 -6.15
C TYR A 101 0.66 -2.32 -5.71
N TRP A 102 1.08 -3.17 -6.64
CA TRP A 102 1.61 -4.50 -6.35
C TRP A 102 3.12 -4.38 -6.17
N ALA A 103 3.66 -5.15 -5.22
CA ALA A 103 5.09 -5.10 -4.95
C ALA A 103 5.63 -6.46 -4.48
N ARG A 104 6.95 -6.60 -4.58
CA ARG A 104 7.71 -7.72 -4.00
C ARG A 104 8.78 -7.16 -3.09
N PRO A 105 9.16 -7.89 -2.03
CA PRO A 105 10.31 -7.46 -1.25
C PRO A 105 11.60 -7.64 -2.05
N LYS A 106 12.51 -6.69 -1.94
CA LYS A 106 13.86 -6.78 -2.50
C LYS A 106 14.84 -7.23 -1.44
N ASN A 107 14.84 -6.53 -0.33
CA ASN A 107 15.69 -6.83 0.81
C ASN A 107 15.11 -6.18 2.06
N GLY A 108 15.77 -6.45 3.20
CA GLY A 108 15.37 -5.91 4.49
C GLY A 108 14.72 -6.96 5.38
N SER A 109 14.56 -6.60 6.63
CA SER A 109 13.88 -7.43 7.64
C SER A 109 12.62 -6.72 8.09
N LEU A 110 11.58 -7.47 8.40
CA LEU A 110 10.37 -6.89 8.94
C LEU A 110 10.68 -6.17 10.26
N THR A 111 10.17 -4.95 10.37
CA THR A 111 10.26 -4.15 11.58
C THR A 111 8.90 -3.55 11.84
N LEU A 112 8.41 -3.71 13.07
CA LEU A 112 7.14 -3.13 13.46
C LEU A 112 7.32 -1.67 13.85
N ALA A 113 6.53 -0.79 13.25
CA ALA A 113 6.45 0.62 13.66
C ALA A 113 5.49 0.70 14.86
N ASP A 114 5.99 0.41 16.05
CA ASP A 114 5.18 0.25 17.28
C ASP A 114 4.24 1.41 17.58
N ALA A 115 4.63 2.64 17.24
CA ALA A 115 3.79 3.79 17.52
C ALA A 115 2.49 3.79 16.70
N GLU A 116 2.52 3.20 15.52
CA GLU A 116 1.39 3.23 14.57
C GLU A 116 0.67 1.90 14.44
N HIS A 117 1.35 0.79 14.69
CA HIS A 117 0.82 -0.54 14.42
C HIS A 117 0.92 -1.47 15.60
N HIS A 118 -0.10 -2.33 15.78
CA HIS A 118 -0.11 -3.38 16.79
C HIS A 118 0.66 -4.61 16.33
N ASP A 119 0.64 -4.91 15.03
CA ASP A 119 1.20 -6.14 14.49
C ASP A 119 1.52 -5.98 13.00
N ILE A 120 2.38 -6.85 12.51
CA ILE A 120 2.69 -6.97 11.09
C ILE A 120 2.83 -8.46 10.76
N ARG A 121 2.15 -8.92 9.71
CA ARG A 121 2.11 -10.34 9.36
C ARG A 121 2.10 -10.59 7.87
N TRP A 122 2.74 -11.71 7.50
CA TRP A 122 2.52 -12.33 6.20
C TRP A 122 1.30 -13.23 6.30
N CYS A 123 0.30 -12.99 5.46
CA CYS A 123 -0.97 -13.71 5.50
C CYS A 123 -1.21 -14.44 4.18
N SER A 124 -1.61 -15.71 4.27
CA SER A 124 -2.07 -16.46 3.10
C SER A 124 -3.51 -16.05 2.76
N ALA A 125 -4.00 -16.48 1.60
CA ALA A 125 -5.39 -16.20 1.22
C ALA A 125 -6.39 -16.74 2.26
N THR A 126 -6.10 -17.89 2.86
CA THR A 126 -6.97 -18.47 3.89
C THR A 126 -6.90 -17.71 5.21
N ASP A 127 -5.76 -17.11 5.53
CA ASP A 127 -5.60 -16.33 6.76
C ASP A 127 -6.47 -15.06 6.77
N LEU A 128 -6.78 -14.53 5.59
CA LEU A 128 -7.50 -13.25 5.48
C LEU A 128 -8.87 -13.27 6.17
N ASP A 129 -9.58 -14.39 6.10
CA ASP A 129 -10.90 -14.50 6.68
C ASP A 129 -10.86 -14.73 8.20
N ALA A 130 -9.70 -15.12 8.71
CA ALA A 130 -9.51 -15.42 10.14
C ALA A 130 -8.97 -14.22 10.93
N LEU A 131 -8.58 -13.14 10.27
CA LEU A 131 -8.02 -11.96 10.96
C LEU A 131 -9.06 -11.28 11.84
N GLN A 132 -8.62 -10.83 13.01
CA GLN A 132 -9.44 -10.07 13.94
C GLN A 132 -8.72 -8.75 14.27
N PRO A 133 -9.39 -7.60 14.17
CA PRO A 133 -10.77 -7.44 13.64
C PRO A 133 -10.85 -7.81 12.17
N ALA A 134 -12.08 -8.12 11.72
CA ALA A 134 -12.31 -8.55 10.35
C ALA A 134 -11.92 -7.45 9.34
N MET A 135 -11.34 -7.86 8.22
CA MET A 135 -10.98 -6.94 7.14
C MET A 135 -12.21 -6.55 6.33
N SER A 136 -12.16 -5.36 5.73
CA SER A 136 -13.19 -4.96 4.78
C SER A 136 -13.13 -5.86 3.53
N ASN A 137 -14.27 -6.04 2.88
CA ASN A 137 -14.34 -6.85 1.67
C ASN A 137 -13.51 -6.26 0.53
N ALA A 138 -13.44 -4.93 0.44
CA ALA A 138 -12.63 -4.28 -0.58
C ALA A 138 -11.14 -4.58 -0.43
N VAL A 139 -10.61 -4.48 0.79
CA VAL A 139 -9.20 -4.79 1.05
C VAL A 139 -8.92 -6.28 0.82
N LYS A 140 -9.83 -7.16 1.23
CA LYS A 140 -9.69 -8.60 0.95
C LYS A 140 -9.62 -8.89 -0.55
N TRP A 141 -10.43 -8.19 -1.32
CA TRP A 141 -10.43 -8.37 -2.78
C TRP A 141 -9.07 -8.01 -3.37
N TYR A 142 -8.50 -6.87 -2.97
CA TYR A 142 -7.16 -6.47 -3.41
C TYR A 142 -6.11 -7.49 -2.98
N CYS A 143 -6.19 -7.95 -1.74
CA CYS A 143 -5.24 -8.95 -1.22
C CYS A 143 -5.26 -10.24 -2.05
N ARG A 144 -6.46 -10.76 -2.32
CA ARG A 144 -6.60 -11.99 -3.11
C ARG A 144 -6.12 -11.79 -4.55
N LYS A 145 -6.43 -10.65 -5.12
CA LYS A 145 -6.00 -10.31 -6.47
C LYS A 145 -4.48 -10.20 -6.56
N ALA A 146 -3.86 -9.56 -5.57
CA ALA A 146 -2.41 -9.46 -5.51
C ALA A 146 -1.74 -10.83 -5.38
N ILE A 147 -2.24 -11.68 -4.48
CA ILE A 147 -1.72 -13.04 -4.30
C ILE A 147 -1.85 -13.84 -5.59
N GLU A 148 -2.96 -13.69 -6.29
CA GLU A 148 -3.20 -14.38 -7.56
C GLU A 148 -2.24 -13.92 -8.66
N GLU A 149 -2.01 -12.61 -8.77
CA GLU A 149 -1.24 -12.03 -9.87
C GLU A 149 0.26 -11.99 -9.65
N ILE A 150 0.71 -11.87 -8.43
CA ILE A 150 2.14 -11.75 -8.13
C ILE A 150 2.73 -13.14 -7.92
N LYS A 151 3.46 -13.60 -8.89
CA LYS A 151 4.13 -14.91 -8.82
C LYS A 151 5.51 -14.75 -8.19
N ALA A 152 5.92 -15.77 -7.48
CA ALA A 152 7.23 -15.80 -6.83
C ALA A 152 8.37 -15.89 -7.86
#